data_e2f912b40842cff4544e4f8f0c742807
#
_entry.id   e2f912b40842cff4544e4f8f0c742807
#
_cell.length_a   1.000
_cell.length_b   1.000
_cell.length_c   1.000
_cell.angle_alpha   90.00
_cell.angle_beta   90.00
_cell.angle_gamma   90.00
#
_symmetry.space_group_name_H-M   'P 1'
#
loop_
_entity.id
_entity.type
_entity.pdbx_description
1 polymer ?
#
loop_
_entity_poly.entity_id
_entity_poly.type
_entity_poly.pdbx_seq_one_letter_code
_entity_poly.pdbx_strand_id
1 'polypeptide(L)'
;MNDPFLDINRVVDRLYNEYKRYGDIIIAFDFDYTVHNFRDEDYTYERVSEMLRKWQPYAKLVVFSASQEERYPYIADYLIQNNIPFDAINEDVLIEKRKPTRKLYYNILLDDRAGLGSAYAALDMLYNLSLIHI
;
A
#
# COMPACT_ATOMS: atom_id res chain seq x y z
N MET A 1 -6.08 15.88 -25.32
CA MET A 1 -6.20 14.52 -24.82
C MET A 1 -5.52 14.39 -23.46
N ASN A 2 -6.06 13.67 -22.63
CA ASN A 2 -5.64 13.62 -21.24
C ASN A 2 -4.78 12.41 -20.94
N ASP A 3 -3.87 12.58 -20.00
CA ASP A 3 -3.14 11.43 -19.46
C ASP A 3 -4.10 10.54 -18.69
N PRO A 4 -4.27 9.27 -19.09
CA PRO A 4 -5.33 8.43 -18.52
C PRO A 4 -5.21 8.21 -17.03
N PHE A 5 -3.99 8.16 -16.49
CA PHE A 5 -3.81 7.87 -15.07
C PHE A 5 -3.77 9.12 -14.18
N LEU A 6 -4.08 10.29 -14.72
CA LEU A 6 -4.47 11.46 -13.94
C LEU A 6 -5.96 11.43 -13.58
N ASP A 7 -6.74 10.54 -14.18
CA ASP A 7 -8.13 10.31 -13.85
C ASP A 7 -8.22 9.12 -12.88
N ILE A 8 -8.76 9.37 -11.70
CA ILE A 8 -8.85 8.36 -10.65
C ILE A 8 -9.67 7.14 -11.09
N ASN A 9 -10.69 7.32 -11.91
CA ASN A 9 -11.50 6.20 -12.38
C ASN A 9 -10.67 5.23 -13.23
N ARG A 10 -9.73 5.74 -14.00
CA ARG A 10 -8.84 4.90 -14.79
C ARG A 10 -7.80 4.21 -13.92
N VAL A 11 -7.36 4.84 -12.84
CA VAL A 11 -6.49 4.19 -11.85
C VAL A 11 -7.23 3.03 -11.19
N VAL A 12 -8.48 3.23 -10.81
CA VAL A 12 -9.31 2.16 -10.22
C VAL A 12 -9.51 1.02 -11.21
N ASP A 13 -9.82 1.34 -12.47
CA ASP A 13 -9.98 0.32 -13.52
C ASP A 13 -8.70 -0.49 -13.72
N ARG A 14 -7.55 0.16 -13.72
CA ARG A 14 -6.26 -0.52 -13.84
C ARG A 14 -6.04 -1.47 -12.67
N LEU A 15 -6.25 -1.00 -11.46
CA LEU A 15 -6.09 -1.83 -10.25
C LEU A 15 -7.04 -3.02 -10.27
N TYR A 16 -8.29 -2.80 -10.66
CA TYR A 16 -9.27 -3.88 -10.76
C TYR A 16 -8.84 -4.94 -11.77
N ASN A 17 -8.37 -4.51 -12.93
CA ASN A 17 -7.91 -5.44 -13.97
C ASN A 17 -6.67 -6.23 -13.51
N GLU A 18 -5.76 -5.58 -12.80
CA GLU A 18 -4.59 -6.26 -12.22
C GLU A 18 -5.01 -7.26 -11.15
N TYR A 19 -5.95 -6.88 -10.29
CA TYR A 19 -6.50 -7.78 -9.28
C TYR A 19 -7.15 -9.01 -9.93
N LYS A 20 -7.98 -8.80 -10.94
CA LYS A 20 -8.64 -9.92 -11.64
C LYS A 20 -7.64 -10.85 -12.30
N ARG A 21 -6.57 -10.28 -12.87
CA ARG A 21 -5.58 -11.07 -13.61
C ARG A 21 -4.72 -11.92 -12.71
N TYR A 22 -4.32 -11.40 -11.54
CA TYR A 22 -3.33 -12.03 -10.68
C TYR A 22 -3.88 -12.58 -9.36
N GLY A 23 -5.13 -12.28 -9.04
CA GLY A 23 -5.78 -12.76 -7.82
C GLY A 23 -5.59 -11.89 -6.60
N ASP A 24 -4.56 -11.04 -6.59
CA ASP A 24 -4.37 -9.99 -5.59
C ASP A 24 -3.52 -8.86 -6.18
N ILE A 25 -3.33 -7.80 -5.42
CA ILE A 25 -2.46 -6.69 -5.80
C ILE A 25 -1.39 -6.50 -4.73
N ILE A 26 -0.33 -5.79 -5.08
CA ILE A 26 0.71 -5.41 -4.13
C ILE A 26 0.54 -3.93 -3.79
N ILE A 27 0.33 -3.66 -2.51
CA ILE A 27 0.25 -2.30 -1.98
C ILE A 27 1.55 -2.04 -1.23
N ALA A 28 2.34 -1.08 -1.70
CA ALA A 28 3.47 -0.58 -0.93
C ALA A 28 3.00 0.59 -0.08
N PHE A 29 3.53 0.73 1.12
CA PHE A 29 3.19 1.85 1.98
C PHE A 29 4.41 2.33 2.75
N ASP A 30 4.52 3.66 2.84
CA ASP A 30 5.55 4.32 3.61
C ASP A 30 5.25 4.20 5.11
N PHE A 31 6.28 4.29 5.93
CA PHE A 31 6.14 4.14 7.37
C PHE A 31 5.92 5.49 8.07
N ASP A 32 6.94 6.36 8.09
CA ASP A 32 6.84 7.64 8.79
C ASP A 32 5.85 8.57 8.08
N TYR A 33 4.98 9.20 8.86
CA TYR A 33 3.94 10.12 8.37
C TYR A 33 2.87 9.49 7.48
N THR A 34 2.89 8.17 7.34
CA THR A 34 1.82 7.46 6.62
C THR A 34 1.06 6.54 7.57
N VAL A 35 1.75 5.74 8.38
CA VAL A 35 1.15 4.91 9.43
C VAL A 35 1.78 5.16 10.79
N HIS A 36 2.94 5.80 10.86
CA HIS A 36 3.71 6.05 12.08
C HIS A 36 3.80 7.54 12.36
N ASN A 37 3.47 7.95 13.58
CA ASN A 37 3.57 9.34 14.02
C ASN A 37 5.01 9.60 14.48
N PHE A 38 5.87 9.95 13.52
CA PHE A 38 7.31 10.04 13.74
C PHE A 38 7.70 11.08 14.78
N ARG A 39 6.99 12.22 14.81
CA ARG A 39 7.29 13.31 15.75
C ARG A 39 6.38 13.34 16.96
N ASP A 40 5.57 12.30 17.15
CA ASP A 40 4.61 12.24 18.25
C ASP A 40 3.70 13.47 18.30
N GLU A 41 3.25 13.89 17.13
CA GLU A 41 2.32 15.01 16.99
C GLU A 41 0.88 14.55 17.23
N ASP A 42 -0.04 15.50 17.33
CA ASP A 42 -1.45 15.23 17.64
C ASP A 42 -2.24 14.79 16.40
N TYR A 43 -1.76 13.74 15.72
CA TYR A 43 -2.40 13.14 14.54
C TYR A 43 -2.50 11.63 14.72
N THR A 44 -3.49 11.00 14.12
CA THR A 44 -3.75 9.58 14.36
C THR A 44 -3.16 8.62 13.34
N TYR A 45 -3.07 9.01 12.07
CA TYR A 45 -2.64 8.11 10.97
C TYR A 45 -3.46 6.81 10.86
N GLU A 46 -4.59 6.72 11.56
CA GLU A 46 -5.36 5.47 11.68
C GLU A 46 -6.10 5.10 10.38
N ARG A 47 -6.44 6.09 9.55
CA ARG A 47 -7.21 5.83 8.34
C ARG A 47 -6.44 4.96 7.34
N VAL A 48 -5.15 5.20 7.18
CA VAL A 48 -4.31 4.37 6.31
C VAL A 48 -4.17 2.98 6.91
N SER A 49 -3.95 2.89 8.22
CA SER A 49 -3.86 1.60 8.91
C SER A 49 -5.13 0.78 8.75
N GLU A 50 -6.30 1.40 8.88
CA GLU A 50 -7.59 0.73 8.63
C GLU A 50 -7.71 0.25 7.19
N MET A 51 -7.27 1.07 6.24
CA MET A 51 -7.29 0.69 4.82
C MET A 51 -6.44 -0.55 4.57
N LEU A 52 -5.25 -0.61 5.17
CA LEU A 52 -4.36 -1.77 5.03
C LEU A 52 -4.99 -3.03 5.62
N ARG A 53 -5.66 -2.92 6.78
CA ARG A 53 -6.36 -4.05 7.38
C ARG A 53 -7.49 -4.57 6.49
N LYS A 54 -8.24 -3.65 5.87
CA LYS A 54 -9.31 -4.03 4.94
C LYS A 54 -8.79 -4.78 3.73
N TRP A 55 -7.64 -4.35 3.23
CA TRP A 55 -7.05 -4.93 2.02
C TRP A 55 -6.28 -6.22 2.27
N GLN A 56 -5.91 -6.53 3.51
CA GLN A 56 -5.08 -7.68 3.82
C GLN A 56 -5.54 -8.99 3.14
N PRO A 57 -6.84 -9.32 3.11
CA PRO A 57 -7.28 -10.55 2.46
C PRO A 57 -7.11 -10.56 0.95
N TYR A 58 -6.90 -9.40 0.33
CA TYR A 58 -6.91 -9.23 -1.13
C TYR A 58 -5.60 -8.68 -1.67
N ALA A 59 -4.60 -8.47 -0.82
CA ALA A 59 -3.37 -7.80 -1.24
C ALA A 59 -2.16 -8.32 -0.48
N LYS A 60 -0.99 -8.20 -1.11
CA LYS A 60 0.28 -8.28 -0.41
C LYS A 60 0.69 -6.87 -0.01
N LEU A 61 1.28 -6.73 1.17
CA LEU A 61 1.55 -5.43 1.77
C LEU A 61 3.06 -5.31 2.02
N VAL A 62 3.68 -4.30 1.43
CA VAL A 62 5.13 -4.09 1.51
C VAL A 62 5.39 -2.73 2.12
N VAL A 63 6.20 -2.70 3.18
CA VAL A 63 6.69 -1.44 3.74
C VAL A 63 7.77 -0.91 2.82
N PHE A 64 7.61 0.35 2.39
CA PHE A 64 8.55 1.04 1.50
C PHE A 64 9.09 2.25 2.25
N SER A 65 10.25 2.08 2.90
CA SER A 65 10.82 3.08 3.81
C SER A 65 12.23 3.46 3.40
N ALA A 66 12.57 4.73 3.57
CA ALA A 66 13.94 5.23 3.39
C ALA A 66 14.85 4.93 4.58
N SER A 67 14.36 4.20 5.59
CA SER A 67 15.13 3.86 6.78
C SER A 67 16.26 2.89 6.49
N GLN A 68 17.32 2.97 7.31
CA GLN A 68 18.40 1.99 7.29
C GLN A 68 17.92 0.65 7.87
N GLU A 69 18.62 -0.44 7.54
CA GLU A 69 18.26 -1.78 8.01
C GLU A 69 18.23 -1.90 9.53
N GLU A 70 19.06 -1.14 10.22
CA GLU A 70 19.11 -1.12 11.69
C GLU A 70 17.77 -0.72 12.31
N ARG A 71 16.94 0.00 11.59
CA ARG A 71 15.63 0.43 12.06
C ARG A 71 14.52 -0.59 11.77
N TYR A 72 14.76 -1.58 10.94
CA TYR A 72 13.71 -2.53 10.55
C TYR A 72 13.08 -3.27 11.73
N PRO A 73 13.84 -3.70 12.76
CA PRO A 73 13.19 -4.31 13.94
C PRO A 73 12.19 -3.38 14.63
N TYR A 74 12.50 -2.10 14.73
CA TYR A 74 11.56 -1.11 15.29
C TYR A 74 10.30 -1.00 14.43
N ILE A 75 10.49 -0.91 13.11
CA ILE A 75 9.35 -0.83 12.16
C ILE A 75 8.45 -2.06 12.33
N ALA A 76 9.04 -3.25 12.32
CA ALA A 76 8.29 -4.50 12.45
C ALA A 76 7.53 -4.55 13.78
N ASP A 77 8.19 -4.22 14.89
CA ASP A 77 7.56 -4.24 16.21
C ASP A 77 6.41 -3.25 16.31
N TYR A 78 6.58 -2.04 15.77
CA TYR A 78 5.52 -1.04 15.76
C TYR A 78 4.30 -1.54 14.97
N LEU A 79 4.53 -2.09 13.78
CA LEU A 79 3.44 -2.58 12.94
C LEU A 79 2.70 -3.73 13.62
N ILE A 80 3.43 -4.66 14.23
CA ILE A 80 2.82 -5.79 14.95
C ILE A 80 2.00 -5.30 16.14
N GLN A 81 2.55 -4.39 16.95
CA GLN A 81 1.86 -3.87 18.13
C GLN A 81 0.60 -3.08 17.78
N ASN A 82 0.55 -2.46 16.62
CA ASN A 82 -0.59 -1.66 16.19
C ASN A 82 -1.52 -2.40 15.24
N ASN A 83 -1.34 -3.71 15.06
CA ASN A 83 -2.15 -4.55 14.16
C ASN A 83 -2.17 -4.02 12.74
N ILE A 84 -1.04 -3.55 12.24
CA ILE A 84 -0.89 -3.11 10.87
C ILE A 84 -0.24 -4.25 10.09
N PRO A 85 -0.94 -4.87 9.14
CA PRO A 85 -0.41 -6.03 8.43
C PRO A 85 0.70 -5.64 7.45
N PHE A 86 1.69 -6.51 7.31
CA PHE A 86 2.74 -6.35 6.31
C PHE A 86 3.35 -7.71 5.99
N ASP A 87 3.86 -7.86 4.78
CA ASP A 87 4.48 -9.11 4.30
C ASP A 87 6.00 -8.98 4.18
N ALA A 88 6.50 -7.77 3.94
CA ALA A 88 7.94 -7.51 3.79
C ALA A 88 8.25 -6.05 4.09
N ILE A 89 9.53 -5.77 4.37
CA ILE A 89 10.06 -4.42 4.53
C ILE A 89 11.16 -4.22 3.48
N ASN A 90 10.94 -3.30 2.54
CA ASN A 90 11.89 -2.96 1.47
C ASN A 90 12.37 -4.16 0.64
N GLU A 91 11.55 -5.19 0.56
CA GLU A 91 11.80 -6.36 -0.27
C GLU A 91 10.60 -6.63 -1.16
N ASP A 92 10.85 -7.11 -2.38
CA ASP A 92 9.77 -7.48 -3.29
C ASP A 92 8.97 -8.66 -2.74
N VAL A 93 7.65 -8.51 -2.75
CA VAL A 93 6.72 -9.63 -2.63
C VAL A 93 6.23 -9.93 -4.03
N LEU A 94 6.69 -11.03 -4.61
CA LEU A 94 6.41 -11.30 -6.02
C LEU A 94 5.14 -12.12 -6.15
N ILE A 95 4.26 -11.63 -7.03
CA ILE A 95 3.17 -12.42 -7.58
C ILE A 95 3.71 -13.05 -8.86
N GLU A 96 3.58 -14.35 -9.00
CA GLU A 96 4.14 -15.12 -10.09
C GLU A 96 5.67 -15.10 -10.10
N LYS A 97 6.28 -15.38 -11.26
CA LYS A 97 7.74 -15.57 -11.39
C LYS A 97 8.45 -14.27 -11.78
N ARG A 98 8.01 -13.14 -11.27
CA ARG A 98 8.65 -11.87 -11.55
C ARG A 98 10.01 -11.79 -10.87
N LYS A 99 11.04 -11.42 -11.61
CA LYS A 99 12.39 -11.25 -11.05
C LYS A 99 12.50 -9.89 -10.36
N PRO A 100 13.15 -9.82 -9.18
CA PRO A 100 13.37 -8.54 -8.51
C PRO A 100 14.22 -7.60 -9.36
N THR A 101 13.95 -6.31 -9.24
CA THR A 101 14.75 -5.24 -9.84
C THR A 101 15.12 -4.24 -8.74
N ARG A 102 15.85 -3.17 -9.08
CA ARG A 102 16.17 -2.13 -8.10
C ARG A 102 14.93 -1.38 -7.62
N LYS A 103 13.92 -1.27 -8.45
CA LYS A 103 12.65 -0.66 -8.08
C LYS A 103 11.75 -1.74 -7.50
N LEU A 104 11.27 -1.55 -6.27
CA LEU A 104 10.29 -2.44 -5.69
C LEU A 104 9.01 -2.41 -6.53
N TYR A 105 8.45 -3.58 -6.77
CA TYR A 105 7.20 -3.69 -7.49
C TYR A 105 6.02 -3.44 -6.57
N TYR A 106 5.09 -2.64 -7.04
CA TYR A 106 3.79 -2.47 -6.40
C TYR A 106 2.77 -2.06 -7.45
N ASN A 107 1.52 -2.35 -7.15
CA ASN A 107 0.41 -1.89 -7.97
C ASN A 107 0.00 -0.47 -7.58
N ILE A 108 0.15 -0.13 -6.29
CA ILE A 108 -0.15 1.19 -5.79
C ILE A 108 0.72 1.49 -4.56
N LEU A 109 1.06 2.76 -4.38
CA LEU A 109 1.91 3.24 -3.28
C LEU A 109 1.14 4.23 -2.41
N LEU A 110 1.10 3.97 -1.12
CA LEU A 110 0.59 4.89 -0.10
C LEU A 110 1.79 5.58 0.57
N ASP A 111 2.02 6.84 0.22
CA ASP A 111 3.18 7.59 0.69
C ASP A 111 2.79 9.07 0.82
N ASP A 112 3.09 9.66 1.99
CA ASP A 112 2.74 11.07 2.27
C ASP A 112 3.37 12.05 1.29
N ARG A 113 4.46 11.65 0.61
CA ARG A 113 5.15 12.46 -0.40
C ARG A 113 4.83 12.07 -1.83
N ALA A 114 3.94 11.12 -2.04
CA ALA A 114 3.67 10.56 -3.37
C ALA A 114 2.17 10.42 -3.64
N GLY A 115 1.40 11.48 -3.40
CA GLY A 115 -0.01 11.49 -3.73
C GLY A 115 -0.86 10.58 -2.85
N LEU A 116 -0.62 10.57 -1.54
CA LEU A 116 -1.33 9.72 -0.59
C LEU A 116 -2.85 9.83 -0.74
N GLY A 117 -3.38 11.05 -0.87
CA GLY A 117 -4.82 11.25 -0.96
C GLY A 117 -5.44 10.56 -2.17
N SER A 118 -4.79 10.64 -3.33
CA SER A 118 -5.26 9.99 -4.56
C SER A 118 -5.17 8.47 -4.46
N ALA A 119 -4.07 7.95 -3.94
CA ALA A 119 -3.90 6.50 -3.78
C ALA A 119 -4.90 5.94 -2.77
N TYR A 120 -5.10 6.63 -1.65
CA TYR A 120 -6.09 6.23 -0.67
C TYR A 120 -7.50 6.21 -1.28
N ALA A 121 -7.85 7.27 -2.01
CA ALA A 121 -9.17 7.36 -2.65
C ALA A 121 -9.37 6.23 -3.67
N ALA A 122 -8.34 5.89 -4.44
CA ALA A 122 -8.42 4.82 -5.42
C ALA A 122 -8.67 3.46 -4.74
N LEU A 123 -7.95 3.18 -3.65
CA LEU A 123 -8.14 1.94 -2.88
C LEU A 123 -9.52 1.88 -2.22
N ASP A 124 -9.99 3.01 -1.71
CA ASP A 124 -11.30 3.08 -1.09
C ASP A 124 -12.41 2.84 -2.12
N MET A 125 -12.31 3.47 -3.29
CA MET A 125 -13.26 3.27 -4.37
C MET A 125 -13.28 1.81 -4.84
N LEU A 126 -12.12 1.20 -5.04
CA LEU A 126 -12.03 -0.19 -5.48
C LEU A 126 -12.59 -1.14 -4.42
N TYR A 127 -12.24 -0.91 -3.15
CA TYR A 127 -12.74 -1.75 -2.05
C TYR A 127 -14.26 -1.73 -1.97
N ASN A 128 -14.88 -0.58 -2.22
CA ASN A 128 -16.34 -0.41 -2.15
C ASN A 128 -17.07 -0.95 -3.37
N LEU A 129 -16.37 -1.33 -4.44
CA LEU A 129 -17.01 -1.97 -5.58
C LEU A 129 -17.39 -3.41 -5.21
N SER A 130 -18.67 -3.77 -5.43
CA SER A 130 -19.15 -5.11 -5.11
C SER A 130 -18.38 -6.22 -5.82
N LEU A 131 -17.69 -5.88 -6.90
CA LEU A 131 -16.93 -6.82 -7.71
C LEU A 131 -15.77 -7.48 -6.95
N ILE A 132 -15.19 -6.80 -5.95
CA ILE A 132 -14.06 -7.34 -5.21
C ILE A 132 -14.49 -8.24 -4.05
N HIS A 133 -15.76 -8.16 -3.65
CA HIS A 133 -16.31 -8.90 -2.52
C HIS A 133 -17.13 -10.13 -2.92
N ILE A 134 -17.18 -10.43 -4.20
CA ILE A 134 -17.94 -11.55 -4.74
C ILE A 134 -17.12 -12.84 -4.78
#